data_4ee7b8bcf4a1c9d8af701122144bec0b
#
_entry.id   4ee7b8bcf4a1c9d8af701122144bec0b
#
_cell.length_a   1.000
_cell.length_b   1.000
_cell.length_c   1.000
_cell.angle_alpha   90.00
_cell.angle_beta   90.00
_cell.angle_gamma   90.00
#
_symmetry.space_group_name_H-M   'P 1'
#
loop_
_entity.id
_entity.type
_entity.pdbx_description
1 polymer ?
#
loop_
_entity_poly.entity_id
_entity_poly.type
_entity_poly.pdbx_seq_one_letter_code
_entity_poly.pdbx_strand_id
1 'polypeptide(L)'
;SLLSLILLATPKHTLDEELCIKQLDAYRNLVTTLPYDERTQVTPLSGKEIIAYGLKLKLIKRVQHVLGDIIAIEDYQAVLLTYFRNNILHAFVLPSLIAALVEHNGRISQKNLINVIKTLYPFLQAELFLKWKPEQLEQQISQYADALINAKLIERDSEGDLISPAPNSEDHNQLVILAAPVKQSLERYYMTLALIAQRGSGNISVRQVEDLSHLLGQRLSVLYEFNSPEFFDKSLFQSFIKVLTQQGYICTNEQGAIAFERNFSNMAEGAKLVL
;
A
#
# COMPACT_ATOMS: atom_id res chain seq x y z
N SER A 1 16.56 2.01 1.81
CA SER A 1 15.23 1.36 1.68
C SER A 1 14.12 2.17 2.36
N LEU A 2 14.23 2.55 3.68
CA LEU A 2 13.17 3.34 4.35
C LEU A 2 12.92 4.69 3.65
N LEU A 3 13.98 5.43 3.34
CA LEU A 3 13.89 6.69 2.61
C LEU A 3 13.22 6.53 1.23
N SER A 4 13.54 5.43 0.53
CA SER A 4 12.90 5.10 -0.77
C SER A 4 11.41 4.81 -0.59
N LEU A 5 11.02 4.08 0.47
CA LEU A 5 9.63 3.77 0.75
C LEU A 5 8.81 5.05 1.00
N ILE A 6 9.37 6.02 1.73
CA ILE A 6 8.72 7.30 2.04
C ILE A 6 8.61 8.17 0.78
N LEU A 7 9.75 8.47 0.13
CA LEU A 7 9.76 9.43 -0.97
C LEU A 7 9.01 8.95 -2.22
N LEU A 8 9.08 7.65 -2.54
CA LEU A 8 8.31 7.09 -3.67
C LEU A 8 6.78 7.05 -3.39
N ALA A 9 6.39 7.16 -2.12
CA ALA A 9 4.99 7.24 -1.70
C ALA A 9 4.41 8.66 -1.75
N THR A 10 5.25 9.69 -1.95
CA THR A 10 4.84 11.08 -1.94
C THR A 10 4.67 11.66 -3.35
N PRO A 11 3.76 12.65 -3.56
CA PRO A 11 3.61 13.32 -4.84
C PRO A 11 4.94 13.92 -5.34
N LYS A 12 5.23 13.76 -6.63
CA LYS A 12 6.47 14.25 -7.26
C LYS A 12 7.77 13.76 -6.58
N HIS A 13 7.66 12.70 -5.76
CA HIS A 13 8.79 12.13 -5.01
C HIS A 13 9.53 13.16 -4.15
N THR A 14 8.78 14.06 -3.52
CA THR A 14 9.30 15.15 -2.69
C THR A 14 8.60 15.19 -1.34
N LEU A 15 9.34 15.60 -0.30
CA LEU A 15 8.79 15.77 1.04
C LEU A 15 9.57 16.86 1.79
N ASP A 16 8.88 17.60 2.65
CA ASP A 16 9.51 18.48 3.63
C ASP A 16 10.54 17.71 4.48
N GLU A 17 11.70 18.31 4.73
CA GLU A 17 12.80 17.61 5.41
C GLU A 17 12.45 17.21 6.83
N GLU A 18 11.77 18.08 7.60
CA GLU A 18 11.40 17.79 8.99
C GLU A 18 10.37 16.65 9.05
N LEU A 19 9.36 16.69 8.18
CA LEU A 19 8.38 15.62 8.07
C LEU A 19 9.04 14.31 7.61
N CYS A 20 10.00 14.37 6.69
CA CYS A 20 10.78 13.21 6.25
C CYS A 20 11.58 12.59 7.39
N ILE A 21 12.23 13.40 8.24
CA ILE A 21 12.96 12.94 9.42
C ILE A 21 12.02 12.21 10.39
N LYS A 22 10.88 12.82 10.73
CA LYS A 22 9.89 12.24 11.63
C LYS A 22 9.33 10.92 11.10
N GLN A 23 9.01 10.86 9.81
CA GLN A 23 8.52 9.64 9.16
C GLN A 23 9.57 8.52 9.19
N LEU A 24 10.85 8.86 8.93
CA LEU A 24 11.94 7.88 9.00
C LEU A 24 12.10 7.32 10.42
N ASP A 25 12.04 8.18 11.44
CA ASP A 25 12.15 7.75 12.83
C ASP A 25 10.93 6.93 13.27
N ALA A 26 9.72 7.30 12.84
CA ALA A 26 8.50 6.51 13.08
C ALA A 26 8.61 5.11 12.45
N TYR A 27 9.06 5.01 11.20
CA TYR A 27 9.23 3.73 10.51
C TYR A 27 10.30 2.84 11.16
N ARG A 28 11.42 3.44 11.57
CA ARG A 28 12.47 2.72 12.33
C ARG A 28 11.92 2.17 13.63
N ASN A 29 11.22 3.00 14.39
CA ASN A 29 10.61 2.60 15.66
C ASN A 29 9.59 1.47 15.46
N LEU A 30 8.75 1.55 14.43
CA LEU A 30 7.77 0.51 14.10
C LEU A 30 8.45 -0.82 13.83
N VAL A 31 9.47 -0.85 12.96
CA VAL A 31 10.20 -2.10 12.61
C VAL A 31 11.05 -2.60 13.78
N THR A 32 11.51 -1.73 14.67
CA THR A 32 12.24 -2.13 15.88
C THR A 32 11.30 -2.76 16.90
N THR A 33 10.10 -2.20 17.09
CA THR A 33 9.10 -2.68 18.05
C THR A 33 8.41 -3.97 17.58
N LEU A 34 8.11 -4.02 16.28
CA LEU A 34 7.46 -5.16 15.63
C LEU A 34 8.28 -5.60 14.42
N PRO A 35 9.40 -6.31 14.63
CA PRO A 35 10.22 -6.78 13.51
C PRO A 35 9.44 -7.82 12.69
N TYR A 36 9.49 -7.67 11.36
CA TYR A 36 8.83 -8.60 10.45
C TYR A 36 9.37 -10.03 10.60
N ASP A 37 10.67 -10.17 10.85
CA ASP A 37 11.36 -11.45 11.05
C ASP A 37 12.46 -11.28 12.09
N GLU A 38 12.82 -12.36 12.79
CA GLU A 38 13.89 -12.36 13.81
C GLU A 38 15.26 -11.89 13.29
N ARG A 39 15.47 -12.01 11.97
CA ARG A 39 16.70 -11.56 11.29
C ARG A 39 16.61 -10.11 10.82
N THR A 40 15.48 -9.43 11.03
CA THR A 40 15.31 -8.05 10.63
C THR A 40 16.30 -7.17 11.37
N GLN A 41 17.19 -6.50 10.63
CA GLN A 41 18.14 -5.55 11.19
C GLN A 41 17.71 -4.12 10.85
N VAL A 42 17.60 -3.28 11.86
CA VAL A 42 17.27 -1.87 11.72
C VAL A 42 18.52 -1.03 11.86
N THR A 43 18.73 -0.08 10.94
CA THR A 43 19.88 0.84 11.03
C THR A 43 19.87 1.62 12.35
N PRO A 44 21.00 1.82 13.02
CA PRO A 44 21.09 2.68 14.21
C PRO A 44 21.00 4.18 13.87
N LEU A 45 21.14 4.56 12.59
CA LEU A 45 21.12 5.95 12.16
C LEU A 45 19.75 6.59 12.41
N SER A 46 19.73 7.83 12.92
CA SER A 46 18.52 8.67 13.02
C SER A 46 17.99 9.05 11.63
N GLY A 47 16.75 9.54 11.56
CA GLY A 47 16.16 10.04 10.31
C GLY A 47 17.04 11.09 9.63
N LYS A 48 17.59 12.02 10.41
CA LYS A 48 18.51 13.05 9.92
C LYS A 48 19.80 12.45 9.31
N GLU A 49 20.39 11.46 9.96
CA GLU A 49 21.60 10.79 9.48
C GLU A 49 21.30 9.94 8.22
N ILE A 50 20.12 9.33 8.13
CA ILE A 50 19.68 8.61 6.93
C ILE A 50 19.58 9.57 5.74
N ILE A 51 19.00 10.77 5.93
CA ILE A 51 18.95 11.81 4.88
C ILE A 51 20.35 12.24 4.49
N ALA A 52 21.23 12.56 5.46
CA ALA A 52 22.60 12.95 5.19
C ALA A 52 23.37 11.86 4.40
N TYR A 53 23.12 10.58 4.71
CA TYR A 53 23.71 9.46 3.99
C TYR A 53 23.15 9.36 2.56
N GLY A 54 21.84 9.55 2.36
CA GLY A 54 21.21 9.58 1.04
C GLY A 54 21.75 10.69 0.13
N LEU A 55 21.97 11.89 0.70
CA LEU A 55 22.61 13.02 0.01
C LEU A 55 24.05 12.69 -0.38
N LYS A 56 24.83 12.11 0.54
CA LYS A 56 26.23 11.69 0.28
C LYS A 56 26.31 10.68 -0.87
N LEU A 57 25.34 9.76 -0.97
CA LEU A 57 25.27 8.77 -2.04
C LEU A 57 24.67 9.32 -3.35
N LYS A 58 24.25 10.58 -3.38
CA LYS A 58 23.58 11.23 -4.51
C LYS A 58 22.32 10.47 -4.96
N LEU A 59 21.62 9.85 -4.02
CA LEU A 59 20.31 9.17 -4.26
C LEU A 59 19.15 10.15 -4.19
N ILE A 60 19.35 11.24 -3.46
CA ILE A 60 18.39 12.31 -3.24
C ILE A 60 19.13 13.66 -3.31
N LYS A 61 18.34 14.71 -3.50
CA LYS A 61 18.81 16.11 -3.40
C LYS A 61 18.05 16.86 -2.33
N ARG A 62 18.66 17.92 -1.82
CA ARG A 62 18.01 18.92 -0.98
C ARG A 62 17.75 20.16 -1.79
N VAL A 63 16.51 20.64 -1.80
CA VAL A 63 16.09 21.89 -2.40
C VAL A 63 15.85 22.88 -1.28
N GLN A 64 16.67 23.94 -1.24
CA GLN A 64 16.52 24.98 -0.23
C GLN A 64 15.26 25.81 -0.47
N HIS A 65 14.48 26.03 0.56
CA HIS A 65 13.30 26.84 0.51
C HIS A 65 13.12 27.66 1.80
N VAL A 66 12.57 28.88 1.69
CA VAL A 66 12.39 29.80 2.82
C VAL A 66 11.47 29.30 3.93
N LEU A 67 10.56 28.37 3.63
CA LEU A 67 9.63 27.78 4.58
C LEU A 67 10.09 26.39 5.11
N GLY A 68 11.32 25.97 4.79
CA GLY A 68 11.87 24.66 5.14
C GLY A 68 12.42 23.94 3.92
N ASP A 69 13.51 23.21 4.11
CA ASP A 69 14.16 22.48 3.04
C ASP A 69 13.31 21.30 2.58
N ILE A 70 13.39 20.97 1.29
CA ILE A 70 12.65 19.86 0.67
C ILE A 70 13.64 18.78 0.24
N ILE A 71 13.35 17.55 0.60
CA ILE A 71 14.05 16.37 0.11
C ILE A 71 13.34 15.85 -1.14
N ALA A 72 14.10 15.61 -2.20
CA ALA A 72 13.56 15.13 -3.49
C ALA A 72 14.40 13.99 -4.06
N ILE A 73 13.75 13.10 -4.81
CA ILE A 73 14.43 12.10 -5.65
C ILE A 73 14.75 12.76 -7.00
N GLU A 74 15.93 12.46 -7.53
CA GLU A 74 16.24 12.77 -8.93
C GLU A 74 15.56 11.74 -9.84
N ASP A 75 14.95 12.16 -10.96
CA ASP A 75 14.16 11.30 -11.84
C ASP A 75 14.92 10.04 -12.28
N TYR A 76 16.22 10.19 -12.61
CA TYR A 76 17.07 9.06 -13.00
C TYR A 76 17.35 8.06 -11.86
N GLN A 77 17.12 8.43 -10.60
CA GLN A 77 17.30 7.58 -9.42
C GLN A 77 16.02 6.85 -9.02
N ALA A 78 14.86 7.27 -9.53
CA ALA A 78 13.56 6.71 -9.12
C ALA A 78 13.51 5.18 -9.35
N VAL A 79 14.03 4.71 -10.49
CA VAL A 79 14.08 3.27 -10.81
C VAL A 79 14.93 2.50 -9.80
N LEU A 80 16.14 3.01 -9.47
CA LEU A 80 17.02 2.37 -8.47
C LEU A 80 16.36 2.36 -7.08
N LEU A 81 15.74 3.46 -6.70
CA LEU A 81 15.06 3.56 -5.41
C LEU A 81 13.82 2.66 -5.31
N THR A 82 13.18 2.33 -6.43
CA THR A 82 12.11 1.33 -6.49
C THR A 82 12.63 -0.06 -6.06
N TYR A 83 13.79 -0.49 -6.49
CA TYR A 83 14.40 -1.74 -5.99
C TYR A 83 14.64 -1.70 -4.48
N PHE A 84 15.14 -0.57 -3.94
CA PHE A 84 15.35 -0.45 -2.50
C PHE A 84 14.03 -0.42 -1.72
N ARG A 85 12.97 0.16 -2.27
CA ARG A 85 11.62 0.12 -1.70
C ARG A 85 11.11 -1.33 -1.65
N ASN A 86 11.22 -2.06 -2.75
CA ASN A 86 10.68 -3.41 -2.86
C ASN A 86 11.33 -4.38 -1.87
N ASN A 87 12.61 -4.16 -1.53
CA ASN A 87 13.30 -4.97 -0.53
C ASN A 87 12.71 -4.87 0.89
N ILE A 88 11.96 -3.81 1.20
CA ILE A 88 11.39 -3.59 2.54
C ILE A 88 9.86 -3.53 2.55
N LEU A 89 9.23 -3.42 1.39
CA LEU A 89 7.78 -3.22 1.26
C LEU A 89 6.98 -4.28 2.03
N HIS A 90 7.40 -5.54 1.99
CA HIS A 90 6.76 -6.65 2.68
C HIS A 90 6.60 -6.42 4.20
N ALA A 91 7.53 -5.72 4.84
CA ALA A 91 7.47 -5.41 6.26
C ALA A 91 6.45 -4.30 6.60
N PHE A 92 6.05 -3.52 5.60
CA PHE A 92 5.14 -2.39 5.76
C PHE A 92 3.73 -2.66 5.25
N VAL A 93 3.43 -3.81 4.65
CA VAL A 93 2.11 -4.10 4.07
C VAL A 93 1.00 -4.03 5.11
N LEU A 94 1.12 -4.71 6.26
CA LEU A 94 0.09 -4.67 7.28
C LEU A 94 -0.11 -3.28 7.90
N PRO A 95 0.93 -2.59 8.39
CA PRO A 95 0.74 -1.23 8.89
C PRO A 95 0.22 -0.26 7.82
N SER A 96 0.62 -0.41 6.55
CA SER A 96 0.10 0.42 5.45
C SER A 96 -1.37 0.12 5.13
N LEU A 97 -1.81 -1.13 5.21
CA LEU A 97 -3.23 -1.50 5.06
C LEU A 97 -4.08 -0.90 6.18
N ILE A 98 -3.62 -1.02 7.43
CA ILE A 98 -4.32 -0.42 8.59
C ILE A 98 -4.42 1.09 8.37
N ALA A 99 -3.31 1.74 8.02
CA ALA A 99 -3.26 3.17 7.75
C ALA A 99 -4.22 3.59 6.63
N ALA A 100 -4.23 2.86 5.50
CA ALA A 100 -5.09 3.15 4.37
C ALA A 100 -6.59 3.03 4.72
N LEU A 101 -6.97 1.99 5.47
CA LEU A 101 -8.35 1.77 5.89
C LEU A 101 -8.83 2.81 6.91
N VAL A 102 -7.98 3.18 7.88
CA VAL A 102 -8.32 4.19 8.87
C VAL A 102 -8.38 5.58 8.24
N GLU A 103 -7.43 5.92 7.37
CA GLU A 103 -7.38 7.20 6.65
C GLU A 103 -8.59 7.37 5.74
N HIS A 104 -8.93 6.34 4.95
CA HIS A 104 -10.05 6.41 4.01
C HIS A 104 -11.41 6.51 4.72
N ASN A 105 -11.64 5.72 5.77
CA ASN A 105 -12.94 5.67 6.47
C ASN A 105 -13.09 6.75 7.54
N GLY A 106 -12.01 7.42 7.96
CA GLY A 106 -11.97 8.33 9.09
C GLY A 106 -12.17 7.64 10.45
N ARG A 107 -13.09 6.66 10.52
CA ARG A 107 -13.40 5.81 11.67
C ARG A 107 -13.75 4.40 11.20
N ILE A 108 -13.19 3.38 11.86
CA ILE A 108 -13.46 1.97 11.55
C ILE A 108 -13.39 1.11 12.81
N SER A 109 -14.35 0.20 13.00
CA SER A 109 -14.28 -0.74 14.10
C SER A 109 -13.15 -1.75 13.89
N GLN A 110 -12.50 -2.18 14.97
CA GLN A 110 -11.41 -3.17 14.90
C GLN A 110 -11.88 -4.46 14.21
N LYS A 111 -13.11 -4.89 14.44
CA LYS A 111 -13.69 -6.08 13.79
C LYS A 111 -13.78 -5.91 12.27
N ASN A 112 -14.26 -4.76 11.79
CA ASN A 112 -14.36 -4.47 10.36
C ASN A 112 -12.97 -4.36 9.72
N LEU A 113 -12.02 -3.68 10.38
CA LEU A 113 -10.65 -3.60 9.94
C LEU A 113 -10.05 -5.00 9.71
N ILE A 114 -10.17 -5.89 10.70
CA ILE A 114 -9.66 -7.27 10.60
C ILE A 114 -10.32 -8.02 9.44
N ASN A 115 -11.64 -7.92 9.30
CA ASN A 115 -12.36 -8.60 8.23
C ASN A 115 -11.94 -8.12 6.83
N VAL A 116 -11.80 -6.82 6.64
CA VAL A 116 -11.36 -6.24 5.35
C VAL A 116 -9.91 -6.66 5.06
N ILE A 117 -9.01 -6.58 6.03
CA ILE A 117 -7.62 -7.01 5.83
C ILE A 117 -7.53 -8.51 5.52
N LYS A 118 -8.28 -9.37 6.23
CA LYS A 118 -8.33 -10.81 5.93
C LYS A 118 -8.81 -11.10 4.50
N THR A 119 -9.70 -10.27 3.96
CA THR A 119 -10.17 -10.39 2.56
C THR A 119 -9.13 -9.95 1.55
N LEU A 120 -8.40 -8.86 1.82
CA LEU A 120 -7.41 -8.29 0.89
C LEU A 120 -6.04 -8.99 0.95
N TYR A 121 -5.68 -9.54 2.10
CA TYR A 121 -4.35 -10.08 2.36
C TYR A 121 -3.93 -11.21 1.39
N PRO A 122 -4.78 -12.18 0.99
CA PRO A 122 -4.39 -13.23 0.04
C PRO A 122 -3.89 -12.68 -1.30
N PHE A 123 -4.44 -11.57 -1.77
CA PHE A 123 -4.01 -10.92 -3.02
C PHE A 123 -2.64 -10.29 -2.87
N LEU A 124 -2.43 -9.53 -1.79
CA LEU A 124 -1.13 -8.93 -1.47
C LEU A 124 -0.09 -9.99 -1.13
N GLN A 125 -0.48 -11.09 -0.48
CA GLN A 125 0.43 -12.20 -0.18
C GLN A 125 0.97 -12.85 -1.46
N ALA A 126 0.13 -13.06 -2.45
CA ALA A 126 0.54 -13.62 -3.73
C ALA A 126 1.45 -12.68 -4.54
N GLU A 127 1.23 -11.36 -4.43
CA GLU A 127 2.02 -10.34 -5.11
C GLU A 127 3.38 -10.09 -4.41
N LEU A 128 3.39 -10.04 -3.08
CA LEU A 128 4.53 -9.57 -2.27
C LEU A 128 5.18 -10.70 -1.45
N PHE A 129 4.75 -11.94 -1.62
CA PHE A 129 5.28 -13.13 -0.92
C PHE A 129 5.26 -12.99 0.61
N LEU A 130 4.14 -12.50 1.16
CA LEU A 130 4.01 -12.24 2.59
C LEU A 130 3.96 -13.55 3.39
N LYS A 131 4.54 -13.54 4.59
CA LYS A 131 4.77 -14.75 5.39
C LYS A 131 3.61 -15.17 6.29
N TRP A 132 2.73 -14.22 6.69
CA TRP A 132 1.71 -14.50 7.69
C TRP A 132 0.63 -15.44 7.15
N LYS A 133 0.34 -16.50 7.92
CA LYS A 133 -0.78 -17.39 7.62
C LYS A 133 -2.11 -16.77 8.09
N PRO A 134 -3.26 -17.19 7.53
CA PRO A 134 -4.57 -16.65 7.90
C PRO A 134 -4.85 -16.67 9.41
N GLU A 135 -4.38 -17.72 10.12
CA GLU A 135 -4.57 -17.91 11.56
C GLU A 135 -3.79 -16.88 12.41
N GLN A 136 -2.72 -16.34 11.85
CA GLN A 136 -1.84 -15.37 12.53
C GLN A 136 -2.29 -13.93 12.30
N LEU A 137 -3.08 -13.67 11.24
CA LEU A 137 -3.38 -12.32 10.77
C LEU A 137 -4.08 -11.47 11.83
N GLU A 138 -5.07 -12.02 12.55
CA GLU A 138 -5.83 -11.25 13.53
C GLU A 138 -4.95 -10.71 14.65
N GLN A 139 -4.06 -11.57 15.17
CA GLN A 139 -3.10 -11.18 16.18
C GLN A 139 -2.12 -10.11 15.63
N GLN A 140 -1.60 -10.30 14.42
CA GLN A 140 -0.66 -9.36 13.80
C GLN A 140 -1.32 -8.01 13.53
N ILE A 141 -2.53 -8.00 13.00
CA ILE A 141 -3.29 -6.75 12.76
C ILE A 141 -3.50 -5.99 14.08
N SER A 142 -3.88 -6.69 15.15
CA SER A 142 -4.07 -6.07 16.46
C SER A 142 -2.77 -5.46 17.01
N GLN A 143 -1.65 -6.20 16.92
CA GLN A 143 -0.35 -5.72 17.36
C GLN A 143 0.12 -4.47 16.56
N TYR A 144 -0.04 -4.48 15.23
CA TYR A 144 0.29 -3.32 14.42
C TYR A 144 -0.65 -2.12 14.69
N ALA A 145 -1.96 -2.36 14.91
CA ALA A 145 -2.88 -1.28 15.28
C ALA A 145 -2.47 -0.62 16.60
N ASP A 146 -2.13 -1.41 17.63
CA ASP A 146 -1.66 -0.88 18.91
C ASP A 146 -0.32 -0.14 18.78
N ALA A 147 0.59 -0.63 17.93
CA ALA A 147 1.85 0.08 17.65
C ALA A 147 1.63 1.42 16.94
N LEU A 148 0.66 1.49 16.01
CA LEU A 148 0.30 2.74 15.33
C LEU A 148 -0.39 3.74 16.28
N ILE A 149 -1.19 3.27 17.24
CA ILE A 149 -1.76 4.09 18.31
C ILE A 149 -0.65 4.67 19.20
N ASN A 150 0.30 3.82 19.63
CA ASN A 150 1.44 4.26 20.44
C ASN A 150 2.32 5.28 19.71
N ALA A 151 2.42 5.18 18.37
CA ALA A 151 3.11 6.13 17.52
C ALA A 151 2.28 7.39 17.19
N LYS A 152 1.04 7.51 17.67
CA LYS A 152 0.09 8.59 17.40
C LYS A 152 -0.31 8.74 15.93
N LEU A 153 -0.10 7.71 15.12
CA LEU A 153 -0.50 7.69 13.71
C LEU A 153 -1.98 7.39 13.53
N ILE A 154 -2.60 6.72 14.48
CA ILE A 154 -4.04 6.51 14.61
C ILE A 154 -4.44 6.66 16.07
N GLU A 155 -5.71 6.84 16.34
CA GLU A 155 -6.25 6.97 17.69
C GLU A 155 -7.31 5.89 17.94
N ARG A 156 -7.66 5.67 19.21
CA ARG A 156 -8.76 4.81 19.62
C ARG A 156 -9.78 5.65 20.38
N ASP A 157 -11.03 5.60 19.96
CA ASP A 157 -12.09 6.33 20.62
C ASP A 157 -12.65 5.60 21.86
N SER A 158 -13.63 6.21 22.53
CA SER A 158 -14.27 5.66 23.73
C SER A 158 -15.08 4.37 23.47
N GLU A 159 -15.45 4.10 22.23
CA GLU A 159 -16.18 2.88 21.82
C GLU A 159 -15.21 1.76 21.40
N GLY A 160 -13.91 2.07 21.31
CA GLY A 160 -12.87 1.13 20.92
C GLY A 160 -12.59 1.10 19.42
N ASP A 161 -13.23 1.98 18.64
CA ASP A 161 -13.00 2.11 17.20
C ASP A 161 -11.69 2.85 16.92
N LEU A 162 -11.08 2.52 15.79
CA LEU A 162 -9.90 3.21 15.31
C LEU A 162 -10.29 4.43 14.50
N ILE A 163 -9.66 5.56 14.80
CA ILE A 163 -9.93 6.84 14.14
C ILE A 163 -8.67 7.46 13.57
N SER A 164 -8.85 8.17 12.47
CA SER A 164 -7.80 8.97 11.84
C SER A 164 -7.53 10.23 12.66
N PRO A 165 -6.28 10.67 12.80
CA PRO A 165 -5.97 11.99 13.33
C PRO A 165 -6.69 13.10 12.56
N ALA A 166 -6.78 14.28 13.17
CA ALA A 166 -7.46 15.43 12.56
C ALA A 166 -6.89 15.75 11.17
N PRO A 167 -7.75 15.97 10.15
CA PRO A 167 -7.28 16.33 8.80
C PRO A 167 -6.32 17.52 8.84
N ASN A 168 -5.28 17.46 8.00
CA ASN A 168 -4.20 18.46 7.90
C ASN A 168 -3.31 18.59 9.16
N SER A 169 -3.45 17.73 10.16
CA SER A 169 -2.46 17.61 11.23
C SER A 169 -1.19 16.93 10.72
N GLU A 170 -0.10 17.09 11.45
CA GLU A 170 1.17 16.41 11.12
C GLU A 170 1.02 14.88 11.20
N ASP A 171 0.34 14.39 12.24
CA ASP A 171 0.09 12.96 12.44
C ASP A 171 -0.78 12.39 11.29
N HIS A 172 -1.77 13.15 10.81
CA HIS A 172 -2.54 12.77 9.62
C HIS A 172 -1.67 12.70 8.36
N ASN A 173 -0.78 13.66 8.14
CA ASN A 173 0.14 13.64 7.01
C ASN A 173 1.06 12.40 7.06
N GLN A 174 1.55 12.04 8.25
CA GLN A 174 2.34 10.83 8.45
C GLN A 174 1.52 9.55 8.17
N LEU A 175 0.24 9.52 8.58
CA LEU A 175 -0.68 8.41 8.28
C LEU A 175 -0.88 8.24 6.78
N VAL A 176 -1.12 9.33 6.04
CA VAL A 176 -1.27 9.32 4.57
C VAL A 176 -0.03 8.77 3.89
N ILE A 177 1.17 9.17 4.33
CA ILE A 177 2.44 8.65 3.80
C ILE A 177 2.58 7.15 4.09
N LEU A 178 2.17 6.68 5.28
CA LEU A 178 2.20 5.27 5.63
C LEU A 178 1.18 4.44 4.83
N ALA A 179 0.03 4.99 4.50
CA ALA A 179 -1.00 4.35 3.68
C ALA A 179 -0.58 4.14 2.21
N ALA A 180 0.18 5.08 1.66
CA ALA A 180 0.48 5.16 0.23
C ALA A 180 1.15 3.91 -0.38
N PRO A 181 2.06 3.19 0.29
CA PRO A 181 2.73 2.02 -0.30
C PRO A 181 1.80 0.92 -0.81
N VAL A 182 0.63 0.72 -0.20
CA VAL A 182 -0.34 -0.31 -0.64
C VAL A 182 -1.43 0.23 -1.55
N LYS A 183 -1.64 1.55 -1.60
CA LYS A 183 -2.71 2.17 -2.40
C LYS A 183 -2.63 1.77 -3.87
N GLN A 184 -1.46 1.76 -4.48
CA GLN A 184 -1.28 1.36 -5.87
C GLN A 184 -1.75 -0.08 -6.16
N SER A 185 -1.47 -1.03 -5.27
CA SER A 185 -1.96 -2.40 -5.41
C SER A 185 -3.48 -2.46 -5.26
N LEU A 186 -4.03 -1.75 -4.27
CA LEU A 186 -5.48 -1.69 -4.05
C LEU A 186 -6.21 -1.05 -5.24
N GLU A 187 -5.70 0.04 -5.80
CA GLU A 187 -6.24 0.69 -7.01
C GLU A 187 -6.24 -0.25 -8.21
N ARG A 188 -5.15 -1.00 -8.41
CA ARG A 188 -5.06 -2.00 -9.47
C ARG A 188 -6.08 -3.12 -9.28
N TYR A 189 -6.27 -3.60 -8.06
CA TYR A 189 -7.29 -4.62 -7.74
C TYR A 189 -8.69 -4.08 -8.01
N TYR A 190 -9.00 -2.90 -7.51
CA TYR A 190 -10.31 -2.27 -7.74
C TYR A 190 -10.59 -2.06 -9.22
N MET A 191 -9.63 -1.55 -9.99
CA MET A 191 -9.74 -1.35 -11.42
C MET A 191 -10.08 -2.66 -12.15
N THR A 192 -9.41 -3.74 -11.78
CA THR A 192 -9.65 -5.07 -12.38
C THR A 192 -11.03 -5.61 -12.00
N LEU A 193 -11.44 -5.49 -10.73
CA LEU A 193 -12.76 -5.90 -10.26
C LEU A 193 -13.87 -5.10 -10.95
N ALA A 194 -13.72 -3.79 -11.05
CA ALA A 194 -14.67 -2.91 -11.72
C ALA A 194 -14.83 -3.26 -13.20
N LEU A 195 -13.73 -3.57 -13.89
CA LEU A 195 -13.74 -3.99 -15.28
C LEU A 195 -14.53 -5.31 -15.46
N ILE A 196 -14.26 -6.32 -14.63
CA ILE A 196 -14.96 -7.61 -14.67
C ILE A 196 -16.45 -7.41 -14.36
N ALA A 197 -16.79 -6.65 -13.31
CA ALA A 197 -18.18 -6.37 -12.92
C ALA A 197 -18.95 -5.63 -14.02
N GLN A 198 -18.33 -4.63 -14.65
CA GLN A 198 -18.95 -3.84 -15.73
C GLN A 198 -19.26 -4.70 -16.97
N ARG A 199 -18.41 -5.67 -17.29
CA ARG A 199 -18.63 -6.56 -18.43
C ARG A 199 -19.72 -7.61 -18.17
N GLY A 200 -19.93 -7.96 -16.92
CA GLY A 200 -20.90 -8.98 -16.49
C GLY A 200 -20.37 -10.40 -16.62
N SER A 201 -20.99 -11.31 -15.85
CA SER A 201 -20.62 -12.73 -15.81
C SER A 201 -20.79 -13.39 -17.19
N GLY A 202 -19.79 -14.14 -17.64
CA GLY A 202 -19.80 -14.87 -18.91
C GLY A 202 -19.44 -14.05 -20.15
N ASN A 203 -19.18 -12.74 -20.02
CA ASN A 203 -19.03 -11.84 -21.18
C ASN A 203 -17.57 -11.41 -21.45
N ILE A 204 -16.63 -11.82 -20.65
CA ILE A 204 -15.20 -11.46 -20.82
C ILE A 204 -14.30 -12.64 -20.47
N SER A 205 -13.28 -12.89 -21.29
CA SER A 205 -12.28 -13.92 -21.02
C SER A 205 -11.17 -13.38 -20.10
N VAL A 206 -10.44 -14.30 -19.43
CA VAL A 206 -9.26 -13.97 -18.61
C VAL A 206 -8.27 -13.13 -19.40
N ARG A 207 -7.94 -13.53 -20.63
CA ARG A 207 -7.00 -12.81 -21.50
C ARG A 207 -7.47 -11.39 -21.82
N GLN A 208 -8.76 -11.20 -22.09
CA GLN A 208 -9.32 -9.87 -22.34
C GLN A 208 -9.25 -8.97 -21.10
N VAL A 209 -9.49 -9.52 -19.89
CA VAL A 209 -9.32 -8.76 -18.65
C VAL A 209 -7.86 -8.33 -18.46
N GLU A 210 -6.92 -9.25 -18.65
CA GLU A 210 -5.48 -8.93 -18.56
C GLU A 210 -5.08 -7.81 -19.53
N ASP A 211 -5.47 -7.91 -20.80
CA ASP A 211 -5.12 -6.95 -21.84
C ASP A 211 -5.77 -5.57 -21.58
N LEU A 212 -7.05 -5.54 -21.21
CA LEU A 212 -7.76 -4.30 -20.92
C LEU A 212 -7.28 -3.65 -19.61
N SER A 213 -7.00 -4.44 -18.58
CA SER A 213 -6.45 -3.91 -17.32
C SER A 213 -5.07 -3.31 -17.53
N HIS A 214 -4.22 -3.95 -18.33
CA HIS A 214 -2.91 -3.42 -18.70
C HIS A 214 -3.04 -2.09 -19.46
N LEU A 215 -3.90 -2.01 -20.48
CA LEU A 215 -4.14 -0.79 -21.26
C LEU A 215 -4.71 0.34 -20.38
N LEU A 216 -5.65 0.01 -19.49
CA LEU A 216 -6.22 0.98 -18.57
C LEU A 216 -5.16 1.48 -17.58
N GLY A 217 -4.32 0.59 -17.03
CA GLY A 217 -3.19 0.94 -16.18
C GLY A 217 -2.21 1.88 -16.87
N GLN A 218 -1.85 1.59 -18.13
CA GLN A 218 -1.00 2.49 -18.93
C GLN A 218 -1.63 3.88 -19.10
N ARG A 219 -2.93 3.94 -19.40
CA ARG A 219 -3.65 5.21 -19.56
C ARG A 219 -3.68 6.02 -18.28
N LEU A 220 -3.96 5.38 -17.14
CA LEU A 220 -3.98 6.05 -15.84
C LEU A 220 -2.57 6.52 -15.44
N SER A 221 -1.53 5.75 -15.72
CA SER A 221 -0.15 6.16 -15.50
C SER A 221 0.22 7.45 -16.22
N VAL A 222 -0.23 7.59 -17.48
CA VAL A 222 0.00 8.82 -18.26
C VAL A 222 -0.84 10.01 -17.73
N LEU A 223 -2.10 9.77 -17.34
CA LEU A 223 -3.01 10.84 -16.89
C LEU A 223 -2.66 11.38 -15.51
N TYR A 224 -2.18 10.51 -14.62
CA TYR A 224 -1.92 10.83 -13.21
C TYR A 224 -0.43 10.85 -12.86
N GLU A 225 0.46 10.81 -13.86
CA GLU A 225 1.92 10.82 -13.69
C GLU A 225 2.41 9.73 -12.72
N PHE A 226 1.75 8.56 -12.71
CA PHE A 226 2.24 7.41 -11.94
C PHE A 226 3.58 6.94 -12.52
N ASN A 227 4.67 7.41 -11.96
CA ASN A 227 6.03 7.05 -12.37
C ASN A 227 6.45 5.64 -11.90
N SER A 228 5.50 4.73 -11.70
CA SER A 228 5.74 3.35 -11.30
C SER A 228 5.44 2.41 -12.48
N PRO A 229 6.47 1.90 -13.18
CA PRO A 229 6.27 0.95 -14.28
C PRO A 229 5.59 -0.35 -13.81
N GLU A 230 5.64 -0.64 -12.53
CA GLU A 230 5.01 -1.81 -11.91
C GLU A 230 3.48 -1.71 -11.90
N PHE A 231 2.91 -0.49 -11.93
CA PHE A 231 1.46 -0.31 -11.86
C PHE A 231 0.71 -1.01 -12.99
N PHE A 232 1.31 -1.11 -14.17
CA PHE A 232 0.74 -1.74 -15.35
C PHE A 232 1.44 -3.03 -15.78
N ASP A 233 2.26 -3.65 -14.90
CA ASP A 233 2.87 -4.94 -15.19
C ASP A 233 1.80 -6.03 -15.34
N LYS A 234 1.74 -6.64 -16.52
CA LYS A 234 0.74 -7.65 -16.87
C LYS A 234 0.76 -8.85 -15.91
N SER A 235 1.93 -9.22 -15.39
CA SER A 235 2.09 -10.33 -14.45
C SER A 235 1.33 -10.14 -13.14
N LEU A 236 1.17 -8.89 -12.70
CA LEU A 236 0.44 -8.56 -11.48
C LEU A 236 -1.08 -8.73 -11.67
N PHE A 237 -1.62 -8.38 -12.84
CA PHE A 237 -3.01 -8.65 -13.18
C PHE A 237 -3.29 -10.14 -13.27
N GLN A 238 -2.37 -10.91 -13.87
CA GLN A 238 -2.46 -12.37 -13.94
C GLN A 238 -2.47 -13.01 -12.56
N SER A 239 -1.56 -12.59 -11.66
CA SER A 239 -1.52 -13.05 -10.28
C SER A 239 -2.80 -12.75 -9.54
N PHE A 240 -3.36 -11.55 -9.70
CA PHE A 240 -4.62 -11.15 -9.08
C PHE A 240 -5.80 -12.02 -9.55
N ILE A 241 -5.96 -12.21 -10.86
CA ILE A 241 -7.02 -13.05 -11.44
C ILE A 241 -6.88 -14.52 -10.97
N LYS A 242 -5.65 -15.03 -10.91
CA LYS A 242 -5.39 -16.37 -10.38
C LYS A 242 -5.85 -16.53 -8.93
N VAL A 243 -5.57 -15.54 -8.07
CA VAL A 243 -6.03 -15.56 -6.67
C VAL A 243 -7.54 -15.47 -6.58
N LEU A 244 -8.20 -14.62 -7.38
CA LEU A 244 -9.66 -14.55 -7.46
C LEU A 244 -10.28 -15.92 -7.77
N THR A 245 -9.68 -16.66 -8.71
CA THR A 245 -10.10 -18.02 -9.06
C THR A 245 -9.86 -19.01 -7.91
N GLN A 246 -8.68 -18.97 -7.29
CA GLN A 246 -8.33 -19.85 -6.17
C GLN A 246 -9.21 -19.63 -4.94
N GLN A 247 -9.62 -18.39 -4.69
CA GLN A 247 -10.52 -18.02 -3.60
C GLN A 247 -12.00 -18.27 -3.93
N GLY A 248 -12.32 -18.75 -5.15
CA GLY A 248 -13.68 -19.06 -5.56
C GLY A 248 -14.57 -17.84 -5.86
N TYR A 249 -13.98 -16.64 -6.02
CA TYR A 249 -14.75 -15.46 -6.41
C TYR A 249 -15.17 -15.48 -7.87
N ILE A 250 -14.35 -16.09 -8.74
CA ILE A 250 -14.60 -16.25 -10.16
C ILE A 250 -14.27 -17.69 -10.58
N CYS A 251 -14.89 -18.15 -11.66
CA CYS A 251 -14.50 -19.38 -12.36
C CYS A 251 -14.46 -19.13 -13.86
N THR A 252 -13.90 -20.06 -14.62
CA THR A 252 -13.90 -20.01 -16.08
C THR A 252 -14.94 -21.00 -16.59
N ASN A 253 -15.87 -20.53 -17.43
CA ASN A 253 -16.87 -21.39 -18.06
C ASN A 253 -16.27 -22.20 -19.24
N GLU A 254 -17.07 -23.07 -19.85
CA GLU A 254 -16.64 -23.93 -20.98
C GLU A 254 -16.14 -23.14 -22.21
N GLN A 255 -16.54 -21.88 -22.34
CA GLN A 255 -16.13 -20.98 -23.42
C GLN A 255 -14.89 -20.15 -23.07
N GLY A 256 -14.28 -20.37 -21.88
CA GLY A 256 -13.11 -19.64 -21.41
C GLY A 256 -13.42 -18.22 -20.90
N ALA A 257 -14.70 -17.90 -20.69
CA ALA A 257 -15.13 -16.62 -20.13
C ALA A 257 -15.22 -16.69 -18.60
N ILE A 258 -14.96 -15.56 -17.93
CA ILE A 258 -15.05 -15.41 -16.48
C ILE A 258 -16.52 -15.42 -16.07
N ALA A 259 -16.89 -16.39 -15.25
CA ALA A 259 -18.19 -16.48 -14.62
C ALA A 259 -18.06 -16.18 -13.11
N PHE A 260 -19.02 -15.46 -12.54
CA PHE A 260 -19.07 -15.12 -11.13
C PHE A 260 -20.49 -15.01 -10.62
N GLU A 261 -20.63 -15.12 -9.30
CA GLU A 261 -21.89 -15.03 -8.58
C GLU A 261 -21.95 -13.73 -7.73
N ARG A 262 -23.01 -13.62 -6.92
CA ARG A 262 -23.30 -12.44 -6.09
C ARG A 262 -22.19 -12.09 -5.09
N ASN A 263 -21.42 -13.07 -4.62
CA ASN A 263 -20.27 -12.85 -3.73
C ASN A 263 -19.18 -11.96 -4.37
N PHE A 264 -18.90 -12.16 -5.66
CA PHE A 264 -17.98 -11.29 -6.41
C PHE A 264 -18.50 -9.85 -6.51
N SER A 265 -19.80 -9.68 -6.83
CA SER A 265 -20.40 -8.35 -6.93
C SER A 265 -20.31 -7.59 -5.59
N ASN A 266 -20.58 -8.26 -4.48
CA ASN A 266 -20.47 -7.71 -3.14
C ASN A 266 -19.01 -7.31 -2.81
N MET A 267 -18.04 -8.12 -3.21
CA MET A 267 -16.62 -7.82 -3.04
C MET A 267 -16.19 -6.60 -3.88
N ALA A 268 -16.64 -6.54 -5.14
CA ALA A 268 -16.34 -5.41 -6.03
C ALA A 268 -16.96 -4.09 -5.54
N GLU A 269 -18.16 -4.14 -4.93
CA GLU A 269 -18.77 -2.99 -4.27
C GLU A 269 -18.02 -2.63 -2.97
N GLY A 270 -17.66 -3.63 -2.17
CA GLY A 270 -16.86 -3.42 -0.94
C GLY A 270 -15.49 -2.82 -1.22
N ALA A 271 -14.87 -3.11 -2.36
CA ALA A 271 -13.59 -2.52 -2.75
C ALA A 271 -13.67 -1.00 -2.96
N LYS A 272 -14.84 -0.43 -3.25
CA LYS A 272 -15.06 1.03 -3.29
C LYS A 272 -14.93 1.69 -1.92
N LEU A 273 -15.07 0.92 -0.84
CA LEU A 273 -14.98 1.44 0.53
C LEU A 273 -13.53 1.47 1.06
N VAL A 274 -12.58 1.05 0.23
CA VAL A 274 -11.15 0.93 0.60
C VAL A 274 -10.28 1.93 -0.19
N LEU A 275 -10.84 2.56 -1.20
CA LEU A 275 -10.24 3.52 -2.12
C LEU A 275 -11.05 4.80 -2.24
#